data_3fa79ae182c875375b0f4fe0bdc0d759
#
_entry.id   3fa79ae182c875375b0f4fe0bdc0d759
#
_cell.length_a   1.000
_cell.length_b   1.000
_cell.length_c   1.000
_cell.angle_alpha   90.00
_cell.angle_beta   90.00
_cell.angle_gamma   90.00
#
_symmetry.space_group_name_H-M   'P 1'
#
loop_
_entity.id
_entity.type
_entity.pdbx_description
1 polymer ?
#
loop_
_entity_poly.entity_id
_entity_poly.type
_entity_poly.pdbx_seq_one_letter_code
_entity_poly.pdbx_strand_id
1 'polypeptide(L)'
;TSRHLAAQAYVYIRQSSAKQVLRNQESQHNQRALVDRALALGWRPEQIQVIDADQGQSGQDGTRAGFQVLVAAVSLGQVGCIFADEASRLARNNRDWYTLLDLATVVGTVIADADGVDDPRSSNDRLLLGLRGMLSEAELHLLRLRLDAGRMRQVERGTYRQHLPTGLVRLPDSRVVKDPDEQVQGTIGMVFRRFASLGSAQKVLRSLHADGILLPRFQTSGLPAGQLLWKKPTDAAIQEILHHPAYAGAFVYGRHGPHPDRRPGQARRDKRPPEEWTAIHHNVYPAYISWEEFVANQARLTDNAHRFAKRTRGAPREGAALLVGLVVCGRCGRQMRVAYKPQVRYFCNALSGTFAEPMCFHLDGASIEA
;
A
#
# COMPACT_ATOMS: atom_id res chain seq x y z
N THR A 1 5.64 45.81 -8.65
CA THR A 1 6.62 46.85 -9.06
C THR A 1 7.22 46.50 -10.41
N SER A 2 7.83 47.50 -11.11
CA SER A 2 8.50 47.28 -12.39
C SER A 2 9.57 46.18 -12.36
N ARG A 3 10.27 46.04 -11.24
CA ARG A 3 11.26 44.97 -11.03
C ARG A 3 10.64 43.58 -11.13
N HIS A 4 9.48 43.36 -10.51
CA HIS A 4 8.80 42.05 -10.56
C HIS A 4 8.28 41.75 -11.98
N LEU A 5 7.76 42.76 -12.68
CA LEU A 5 7.26 42.61 -14.04
C LEU A 5 8.37 42.40 -15.09
N ALA A 6 9.63 42.73 -14.77
CA ALA A 6 10.78 42.42 -15.61
C ALA A 6 11.19 40.94 -15.57
N ALA A 7 10.78 40.20 -14.51
CA ALA A 7 11.01 38.78 -14.35
C ALA A 7 9.77 37.96 -14.73
N GLN A 8 9.89 36.65 -14.76
CA GLN A 8 8.79 35.72 -15.12
C GLN A 8 7.76 35.61 -14.02
N ALA A 9 6.51 35.31 -14.39
CA ALA A 9 5.43 34.89 -13.53
C ALA A 9 5.28 33.34 -13.58
N TYR A 10 5.28 32.70 -12.46
CA TYR A 10 5.08 31.25 -12.37
C TYR A 10 3.72 30.93 -11.79
N VAL A 11 2.87 30.24 -12.56
CA VAL A 11 1.57 29.74 -12.12
C VAL A 11 1.74 28.29 -11.71
N TYR A 12 1.64 28.01 -10.42
CA TYR A 12 1.80 26.66 -9.89
C TYR A 12 0.46 26.04 -9.55
N ILE A 13 0.16 24.90 -10.18
CA ILE A 13 -1.11 24.18 -10.01
C ILE A 13 -0.85 22.83 -9.42
N ARG A 14 -1.54 22.55 -8.30
CA ARG A 14 -1.46 21.28 -7.61
C ARG A 14 -2.83 20.68 -7.41
N GLN A 15 -2.99 19.40 -7.78
CA GLN A 15 -4.19 18.60 -7.49
C GLN A 15 -3.84 17.35 -6.69
N SER A 16 -4.62 17.06 -5.65
CA SER A 16 -4.33 16.03 -4.66
C SER A 16 -4.84 14.63 -5.01
N SER A 17 -5.64 14.42 -6.07
CA SER A 17 -6.15 13.09 -6.40
C SER A 17 -6.28 12.82 -7.90
N ALA A 18 -5.93 11.59 -8.32
CA ALA A 18 -6.12 11.10 -9.69
C ALA A 18 -7.61 11.11 -10.16
N LYS A 19 -8.58 11.10 -9.25
CA LYS A 19 -10.00 11.23 -9.56
C LYS A 19 -10.41 12.67 -9.92
N GLN A 20 -9.71 13.67 -9.40
CA GLN A 20 -9.93 15.08 -9.76
C GLN A 20 -9.32 15.40 -11.13
N VAL A 21 -8.26 14.70 -11.53
CA VAL A 21 -7.66 14.82 -12.88
C VAL A 21 -8.64 14.36 -13.97
N LEU A 22 -9.51 13.39 -13.68
CA LEU A 22 -10.57 12.93 -14.61
C LEU A 22 -11.75 13.92 -14.75
N ARG A 23 -11.91 14.88 -13.83
CA ARG A 23 -12.87 16.00 -13.92
C ARG A 23 -12.15 17.30 -14.33
N ASN A 24 -11.47 17.25 -15.43
CA ASN A 24 -10.55 18.26 -15.99
C ASN A 24 -11.08 19.73 -16.06
N GLN A 25 -12.37 19.97 -15.88
CA GLN A 25 -12.98 21.30 -16.03
C GLN A 25 -12.59 22.27 -14.90
N GLU A 26 -12.58 21.81 -13.66
CA GLU A 26 -12.30 22.67 -12.49
C GLU A 26 -10.81 23.09 -12.42
N SER A 27 -9.91 22.19 -12.81
CA SER A 27 -8.46 22.48 -12.90
C SER A 27 -8.12 23.49 -13.99
N GLN A 28 -8.73 23.35 -15.17
CA GLN A 28 -8.53 24.27 -16.27
C GLN A 28 -9.13 25.66 -15.97
N HIS A 29 -10.23 25.71 -15.23
CA HIS A 29 -10.83 26.99 -14.80
C HIS A 29 -9.90 27.73 -13.83
N ASN A 30 -9.38 27.06 -12.80
CA ASN A 30 -8.47 27.64 -11.83
C ASN A 30 -7.14 28.06 -12.49
N GLN A 31 -6.63 27.26 -13.43
CA GLN A 31 -5.44 27.63 -14.21
C GLN A 31 -5.66 28.93 -15.01
N ARG A 32 -6.76 29.04 -15.70
CA ARG A 32 -7.11 30.24 -16.47
C ARG A 32 -7.24 31.46 -15.56
N ALA A 33 -7.93 31.32 -14.43
CA ALA A 33 -8.10 32.41 -13.47
C ALA A 33 -6.78 32.94 -12.93
N LEU A 34 -5.80 32.06 -12.64
CA LEU A 34 -4.47 32.48 -12.18
C LEU A 34 -3.64 33.16 -13.30
N VAL A 35 -3.74 32.65 -14.52
CA VAL A 35 -3.11 33.28 -15.69
C VAL A 35 -3.72 34.64 -15.98
N ASP A 36 -5.05 34.75 -15.97
CA ASP A 36 -5.78 36.01 -16.17
C ASP A 36 -5.39 37.05 -15.10
N ARG A 37 -5.19 36.60 -13.85
CA ARG A 37 -4.72 37.44 -12.77
C ARG A 37 -3.30 37.94 -13.01
N ALA A 38 -2.38 37.10 -13.52
CA ALA A 38 -1.01 37.52 -13.87
C ALA A 38 -1.03 38.57 -14.99
N LEU A 39 -1.89 38.38 -16.01
CA LEU A 39 -2.08 39.32 -17.08
C LEU A 39 -2.65 40.65 -16.55
N ALA A 40 -3.65 40.61 -15.68
CA ALA A 40 -4.26 41.80 -15.06
C ALA A 40 -3.28 42.61 -14.21
N LEU A 41 -2.27 41.93 -13.59
CA LEU A 41 -1.20 42.60 -12.84
C LEU A 41 -0.07 43.12 -13.70
N GLY A 42 -0.09 42.89 -15.02
CA GLY A 42 0.81 43.51 -16.01
C GLY A 42 1.89 42.59 -16.57
N TRP A 43 1.90 41.31 -16.32
CA TRP A 43 2.79 40.36 -17.01
C TRP A 43 2.33 40.12 -18.43
N ARG A 44 3.25 39.99 -19.38
CA ARG A 44 2.94 39.58 -20.75
C ARG A 44 2.78 38.07 -20.86
N PRO A 45 1.97 37.58 -21.82
CA PRO A 45 1.74 36.12 -21.97
C PRO A 45 3.05 35.30 -22.08
N GLU A 46 4.06 35.84 -22.75
CA GLU A 46 5.36 35.14 -22.95
C GLU A 46 6.19 35.03 -21.66
N GLN A 47 5.85 35.81 -20.64
CA GLN A 47 6.52 35.82 -19.33
C GLN A 47 5.85 34.91 -18.33
N ILE A 48 4.71 34.29 -18.68
CA ILE A 48 3.93 33.44 -17.78
C ILE A 48 4.29 31.97 -18.03
N GLN A 49 4.82 31.31 -17.01
CA GLN A 49 5.16 29.90 -17.02
C GLN A 49 4.17 29.13 -16.14
N VAL A 50 3.54 28.09 -16.69
CA VAL A 50 2.61 27.23 -15.95
C VAL A 50 3.31 25.94 -15.58
N ILE A 51 3.26 25.58 -14.28
CA ILE A 51 3.77 24.32 -13.74
C ILE A 51 2.58 23.48 -13.30
N ASP A 52 2.31 22.38 -14.01
CA ASP A 52 1.22 21.42 -13.75
C ASP A 52 1.73 19.98 -13.56
N ALA A 53 3.05 19.77 -13.61
CA ALA A 53 3.68 18.44 -13.53
C ALA A 53 3.41 17.67 -12.22
N ASP A 54 2.95 18.33 -11.16
CA ASP A 54 2.67 17.73 -9.86
C ASP A 54 1.19 17.32 -9.70
N GLN A 55 0.40 17.33 -10.78
CA GLN A 55 -1.01 16.92 -10.75
C GLN A 55 -1.17 15.40 -10.58
N GLY A 56 -2.08 15.00 -9.67
CA GLY A 56 -2.44 13.59 -9.48
C GLY A 56 -1.41 12.73 -8.73
N GLN A 57 -0.29 13.28 -8.29
CA GLN A 57 0.68 12.56 -7.48
C GLN A 57 0.27 12.58 -6.00
N SER A 58 -0.39 11.50 -5.55
CA SER A 58 -0.63 11.22 -4.14
C SER A 58 0.43 10.22 -3.66
N GLY A 59 1.32 10.62 -2.77
CA GLY A 59 2.25 9.69 -2.15
C GLY A 59 3.45 10.38 -1.52
N GLN A 60 3.96 9.78 -0.46
CA GLN A 60 5.08 10.29 0.32
C GLN A 60 6.44 10.20 -0.40
N ASP A 61 6.53 9.53 -1.57
CA ASP A 61 7.79 9.17 -2.24
C ASP A 61 7.94 9.67 -3.70
N GLY A 62 7.05 10.55 -4.19
CA GLY A 62 7.19 11.10 -5.55
C GLY A 62 8.13 12.31 -5.58
N THR A 63 9.19 12.24 -6.36
CA THR A 63 10.01 13.41 -6.73
C THR A 63 9.11 14.48 -7.35
N ARG A 64 8.92 15.61 -6.65
CA ARG A 64 8.09 16.75 -7.10
C ARG A 64 8.84 17.54 -8.15
N ALA A 65 8.83 17.04 -9.38
CA ALA A 65 9.57 17.68 -10.47
C ALA A 65 9.12 19.14 -10.68
N GLY A 66 7.81 19.43 -10.61
CA GLY A 66 7.27 20.77 -10.75
C GLY A 66 7.70 21.71 -9.62
N PHE A 67 7.65 21.26 -8.37
CA PHE A 67 8.11 22.08 -7.25
C PHE A 67 9.63 22.32 -7.28
N GLN A 68 10.41 21.33 -7.67
CA GLN A 68 11.86 21.50 -7.83
C GLN A 68 12.21 22.49 -8.93
N VAL A 69 11.48 22.46 -10.05
CA VAL A 69 11.63 23.46 -11.13
C VAL A 69 11.31 24.85 -10.60
N LEU A 70 10.23 25.03 -9.83
CA LEU A 70 9.88 26.30 -9.23
C LEU A 70 10.99 26.82 -8.29
N VAL A 71 11.45 25.98 -7.37
CA VAL A 71 12.52 26.34 -6.40
C VAL A 71 13.80 26.71 -7.12
N ALA A 72 14.18 25.97 -8.16
CA ALA A 72 15.36 26.28 -8.97
C ALA A 72 15.23 27.63 -9.68
N ALA A 73 14.09 27.90 -10.31
CA ALA A 73 13.85 29.17 -10.99
C ALA A 73 13.86 30.37 -10.02
N VAL A 74 13.27 30.20 -8.81
CA VAL A 74 13.33 31.21 -7.74
C VAL A 74 14.77 31.44 -7.31
N SER A 75 15.54 30.39 -7.05
CA SER A 75 16.95 30.48 -6.63
C SER A 75 17.84 31.24 -7.63
N LEU A 76 17.51 31.10 -8.92
CA LEU A 76 18.22 31.81 -10.02
C LEU A 76 17.77 33.27 -10.22
N GLY A 77 16.80 33.76 -9.43
CA GLY A 77 16.26 35.09 -9.56
C GLY A 77 15.42 35.36 -10.81
N GLN A 78 14.93 34.30 -11.44
CA GLN A 78 14.14 34.38 -12.68
C GLN A 78 12.66 34.68 -12.42
N VAL A 79 12.19 34.53 -11.18
CA VAL A 79 10.77 34.58 -10.80
C VAL A 79 10.45 35.90 -10.12
N GLY A 80 9.60 36.72 -10.71
CA GLY A 80 9.06 37.93 -10.11
C GLY A 80 7.89 37.69 -9.19
N CYS A 81 6.99 36.77 -9.58
CA CYS A 81 5.83 36.40 -8.79
C CYS A 81 5.48 34.92 -8.98
N ILE A 82 5.08 34.26 -7.87
CA ILE A 82 4.50 32.93 -7.86
C ILE A 82 2.99 33.09 -7.68
N PHE A 83 2.21 32.53 -8.59
CA PHE A 83 0.74 32.49 -8.52
C PHE A 83 0.28 31.11 -8.10
N ALA A 84 -0.56 31.02 -7.07
CA ALA A 84 -1.19 29.82 -6.61
C ALA A 84 -2.65 30.06 -6.23
N ASP A 85 -3.49 29.03 -6.24
CA ASP A 85 -4.86 29.11 -5.75
C ASP A 85 -4.88 29.52 -4.27
N GLU A 86 -4.00 28.92 -3.49
CA GLU A 86 -3.76 29.18 -2.08
C GLU A 86 -2.26 29.05 -1.79
N ALA A 87 -1.64 30.07 -1.21
CA ALA A 87 -0.20 30.10 -0.93
C ALA A 87 0.27 28.89 -0.08
N SER A 88 -0.54 28.49 0.91
CA SER A 88 -0.26 27.34 1.78
C SER A 88 -0.17 26.00 1.04
N ARG A 89 -0.73 25.90 -0.16
CA ARG A 89 -0.70 24.69 -1.00
C ARG A 89 0.51 24.57 -1.91
N LEU A 90 1.36 25.58 -1.99
CA LEU A 90 2.61 25.52 -2.75
C LEU A 90 3.55 24.41 -2.26
N ALA A 91 3.61 24.19 -0.95
CA ALA A 91 4.41 23.13 -0.35
C ALA A 91 3.55 22.03 0.30
N ARG A 92 4.15 20.85 0.55
CA ARG A 92 3.47 19.73 1.25
C ARG A 92 3.78 19.66 2.73
N ASN A 93 4.84 20.30 3.15
CA ASN A 93 5.31 20.31 4.53
C ASN A 93 5.95 21.66 4.82
N ASN A 94 6.10 21.96 6.09
CA ASN A 94 6.67 23.23 6.54
C ASN A 94 8.13 23.43 6.10
N ARG A 95 8.91 22.36 5.99
CA ARG A 95 10.31 22.46 5.55
C ARG A 95 10.40 23.02 4.13
N ASP A 96 9.67 22.44 3.18
CA ASP A 96 9.63 22.89 1.80
C ASP A 96 9.07 24.32 1.70
N TRP A 97 8.03 24.61 2.53
CA TRP A 97 7.41 25.91 2.61
C TRP A 97 8.39 26.99 3.06
N TYR A 98 9.06 26.78 4.19
CA TYR A 98 10.03 27.76 4.69
C TYR A 98 11.25 27.89 3.78
N THR A 99 11.71 26.82 3.15
CA THR A 99 12.77 26.87 2.14
C THR A 99 12.38 27.80 0.98
N LEU A 100 11.14 27.67 0.47
CA LEU A 100 10.65 28.56 -0.60
C LEU A 100 10.54 30.00 -0.13
N LEU A 101 10.02 30.26 1.07
CA LEU A 101 9.91 31.60 1.65
C LEU A 101 11.28 32.26 1.86
N ASP A 102 12.27 31.52 2.34
CA ASP A 102 13.63 32.01 2.54
C ASP A 102 14.26 32.42 1.21
N LEU A 103 14.16 31.58 0.19
CA LEU A 103 14.63 31.88 -1.15
C LEU A 103 13.91 33.10 -1.75
N ALA A 104 12.57 33.12 -1.65
CA ALA A 104 11.77 34.23 -2.14
C ALA A 104 12.14 35.57 -1.44
N THR A 105 12.45 35.53 -0.16
CA THR A 105 12.92 36.69 0.61
C THR A 105 14.25 37.18 0.08
N VAL A 106 15.22 36.31 -0.16
CA VAL A 106 16.56 36.68 -0.62
C VAL A 106 16.51 37.27 -2.03
N VAL A 107 15.76 36.65 -2.93
CA VAL A 107 15.69 37.03 -4.35
C VAL A 107 14.72 38.19 -4.58
N GLY A 108 13.72 38.35 -3.72
CA GLY A 108 12.67 39.35 -3.82
C GLY A 108 11.51 38.91 -4.70
N THR A 109 11.20 37.60 -4.74
CA THR A 109 10.02 37.04 -5.38
C THR A 109 8.80 37.25 -4.49
N VAL A 110 7.68 37.71 -5.04
CA VAL A 110 6.41 37.85 -4.33
C VAL A 110 5.52 36.64 -4.57
N ILE A 111 4.56 36.39 -3.66
CA ILE A 111 3.60 35.30 -3.75
C ILE A 111 2.20 35.89 -3.88
N ALA A 112 1.44 35.45 -4.88
CA ALA A 112 0.09 35.89 -5.16
C ALA A 112 -0.89 34.70 -5.05
N ASP A 113 -1.93 34.87 -4.26
CA ASP A 113 -3.04 33.92 -4.15
C ASP A 113 -4.41 34.62 -4.25
N ALA A 114 -5.50 33.94 -3.94
CA ALA A 114 -6.84 34.52 -4.00
C ALA A 114 -6.98 35.75 -3.09
N ASP A 115 -6.29 35.77 -1.95
CA ASP A 115 -6.43 36.80 -0.92
C ASP A 115 -5.62 38.06 -1.22
N GLY A 116 -4.47 37.93 -1.93
CA GLY A 116 -3.62 39.09 -2.16
C GLY A 116 -2.30 38.81 -2.86
N VAL A 117 -1.37 39.73 -2.67
CA VAL A 117 0.04 39.61 -3.08
C VAL A 117 0.89 39.90 -1.86
N ASP A 118 1.57 38.89 -1.38
CA ASP A 118 2.43 38.95 -0.20
C ASP A 118 3.90 39.07 -0.61
N ASP A 119 4.66 39.99 0.00
CA ASP A 119 6.11 40.14 -0.17
C ASP A 119 6.84 39.50 1.03
N PRO A 120 7.52 38.37 0.85
CA PRO A 120 8.22 37.71 1.96
C PRO A 120 9.32 38.51 2.63
N ARG A 121 9.75 39.65 2.04
CA ARG A 121 10.70 40.61 2.64
C ARG A 121 10.02 41.50 3.69
N SER A 122 8.69 41.70 3.57
CA SER A 122 7.91 42.41 4.57
C SER A 122 7.75 41.49 5.80
N SER A 123 8.12 41.98 6.96
CA SER A 123 7.98 41.19 8.22
C SER A 123 6.55 40.77 8.48
N ASN A 124 5.58 41.61 8.15
CA ASN A 124 4.15 41.32 8.35
C ASN A 124 3.66 40.22 7.39
N ASP A 125 3.96 40.37 6.08
CA ASP A 125 3.55 39.40 5.06
C ASP A 125 4.24 38.06 5.29
N ARG A 126 5.51 38.05 5.66
CA ARG A 126 6.24 36.85 6.03
C ARG A 126 5.62 36.14 7.23
N LEU A 127 5.18 36.89 8.25
CA LEU A 127 4.48 36.32 9.40
C LEU A 127 3.15 35.68 8.96
N LEU A 128 2.37 36.38 8.14
CA LEU A 128 1.10 35.88 7.64
C LEU A 128 1.28 34.60 6.78
N LEU A 129 2.26 34.61 5.87
CA LEU A 129 2.58 33.41 5.06
C LEU A 129 3.05 32.26 5.95
N GLY A 130 3.86 32.51 6.97
CA GLY A 130 4.29 31.50 7.95
C GLY A 130 3.10 30.92 8.73
N LEU A 131 2.19 31.75 9.21
CA LEU A 131 0.97 31.32 9.90
C LEU A 131 0.04 30.50 8.99
N ARG A 132 -0.15 30.92 7.73
CA ARG A 132 -0.94 30.16 6.75
C ARG A 132 -0.36 28.75 6.53
N GLY A 133 0.97 28.62 6.42
CA GLY A 133 1.64 27.32 6.31
C GLY A 133 1.41 26.42 7.54
N MET A 134 1.55 26.97 8.75
CA MET A 134 1.31 26.23 10.00
C MET A 134 -0.15 25.83 10.18
N LEU A 135 -1.09 26.71 9.87
CA LEU A 135 -2.53 26.43 9.97
C LEU A 135 -2.93 25.30 9.00
N SER A 136 -2.44 25.30 7.78
CA SER A 136 -2.70 24.25 6.80
C SER A 136 -2.21 22.88 7.29
N GLU A 137 -1.04 22.80 7.93
CA GLU A 137 -0.55 21.55 8.53
C GLU A 137 -1.37 21.11 9.73
N ALA A 138 -1.76 22.06 10.60
CA ALA A 138 -2.62 21.80 11.75
C ALA A 138 -4.01 21.29 11.32
N GLU A 139 -4.60 21.90 10.29
CA GLU A 139 -5.89 21.43 9.73
C GLU A 139 -5.80 20.00 9.19
N LEU A 140 -4.74 19.66 8.44
CA LEU A 140 -4.51 18.31 7.96
C LEU A 140 -4.32 17.31 9.12
N HIS A 141 -3.64 17.73 10.18
CA HIS A 141 -3.48 16.92 11.38
C HIS A 141 -4.82 16.67 12.08
N LEU A 142 -5.60 17.71 12.30
CA LEU A 142 -6.94 17.62 12.89
C LEU A 142 -7.90 16.78 12.05
N LEU A 143 -7.84 16.92 10.72
CA LEU A 143 -8.61 16.08 9.79
C LEU A 143 -8.24 14.61 9.94
N ARG A 144 -6.93 14.28 9.97
CA ARG A 144 -6.45 12.91 10.21
C ARG A 144 -6.95 12.35 11.53
N LEU A 145 -6.84 13.12 12.61
CA LEU A 145 -7.36 12.72 13.93
C LEU A 145 -8.87 12.44 13.89
N ARG A 146 -9.66 13.29 13.22
CA ARG A 146 -11.12 13.09 13.07
C ARG A 146 -11.44 11.85 12.23
N LEU A 147 -10.72 11.62 11.13
CA LEU A 147 -10.88 10.43 10.28
C LEU A 147 -10.50 9.16 11.05
N ASP A 148 -9.40 9.18 11.79
CA ASP A 148 -8.96 8.05 12.61
C ASP A 148 -9.95 7.77 13.75
N ALA A 149 -10.44 8.78 14.43
CA ALA A 149 -11.48 8.64 15.45
C ALA A 149 -12.79 8.12 14.86
N GLY A 150 -13.20 8.59 13.68
CA GLY A 150 -14.36 8.10 12.93
C GLY A 150 -14.22 6.63 12.54
N ARG A 151 -13.04 6.25 12.05
CA ARG A 151 -12.70 4.86 11.73
C ARG A 151 -12.76 3.97 12.97
N MET A 152 -12.16 4.40 14.08
CA MET A 152 -12.17 3.62 15.33
C MET A 152 -13.58 3.42 15.88
N ARG A 153 -14.44 4.43 15.83
CA ARG A 153 -15.86 4.27 16.22
C ARG A 153 -16.61 3.24 15.35
N GLN A 154 -16.31 3.19 14.05
CA GLN A 154 -16.87 2.15 13.18
C GLN A 154 -16.31 0.77 13.51
N VAL A 155 -15.03 0.66 13.85
CA VAL A 155 -14.39 -0.57 14.32
C VAL A 155 -15.02 -1.08 15.61
N GLU A 156 -15.22 -0.20 16.61
CA GLU A 156 -15.88 -0.50 17.88
C GLU A 156 -17.32 -0.99 17.71
N ARG A 157 -18.02 -0.52 16.67
CA ARG A 157 -19.38 -0.98 16.32
C ARG A 157 -19.39 -2.22 15.41
N GLY A 158 -18.24 -2.70 14.93
CA GLY A 158 -18.15 -3.79 13.97
C GLY A 158 -18.66 -3.43 12.56
N THR A 159 -18.87 -2.14 12.27
CA THR A 159 -19.45 -1.66 11.00
C THR A 159 -18.39 -1.15 10.00
N TYR A 160 -17.12 -1.13 10.39
CA TYR A 160 -16.04 -0.69 9.51
C TYR A 160 -15.92 -1.59 8.29
N ARG A 161 -15.92 -1.00 7.10
CA ARG A 161 -15.84 -1.74 5.83
C ARG A 161 -14.43 -2.24 5.59
N GLN A 162 -14.24 -3.54 5.77
CA GLN A 162 -13.02 -4.25 5.39
C GLN A 162 -13.20 -4.98 4.05
N HIS A 163 -12.08 -5.33 3.42
CA HIS A 163 -12.05 -6.27 2.32
C HIS A 163 -12.52 -7.65 2.83
N LEU A 164 -13.50 -8.23 2.15
CA LEU A 164 -14.03 -9.55 2.49
C LEU A 164 -13.19 -10.65 1.81
N PRO A 165 -13.00 -11.80 2.45
CA PRO A 165 -12.39 -12.95 1.80
C PRO A 165 -13.34 -13.56 0.75
N THR A 166 -12.79 -14.31 -0.20
CA THR A 166 -13.56 -15.05 -1.21
C THR A 166 -14.64 -15.92 -0.54
N GLY A 167 -15.83 -15.93 -1.10
CA GLY A 167 -16.98 -16.68 -0.53
C GLY A 167 -17.87 -15.83 0.37
N LEU A 168 -17.52 -14.57 0.62
CA LEU A 168 -18.39 -13.59 1.26
C LEU A 168 -18.54 -12.36 0.34
N VAL A 169 -19.77 -11.89 0.15
CA VAL A 169 -20.10 -10.76 -0.73
C VAL A 169 -20.87 -9.70 0.05
N ARG A 170 -20.56 -8.45 -0.21
CA ARG A 170 -21.27 -7.31 0.36
C ARG A 170 -22.31 -6.81 -0.63
N LEU A 171 -23.55 -6.80 -0.21
CA LEU A 171 -24.68 -6.27 -0.97
C LEU A 171 -24.68 -4.73 -0.99
N PRO A 172 -25.43 -4.09 -1.90
CA PRO A 172 -25.58 -2.62 -1.96
C PRO A 172 -26.09 -2.01 -0.65
N ASP A 173 -26.93 -2.72 0.09
CA ASP A 173 -27.47 -2.33 1.41
C ASP A 173 -26.45 -2.51 2.56
N SER A 174 -25.20 -2.84 2.23
CA SER A 174 -24.07 -3.10 3.15
C SER A 174 -24.13 -4.39 3.94
N ARG A 175 -25.19 -5.21 3.83
CA ARG A 175 -25.20 -6.55 4.42
C ARG A 175 -24.17 -7.45 3.75
N VAL A 176 -23.57 -8.33 4.53
CA VAL A 176 -22.66 -9.36 4.04
C VAL A 176 -23.39 -10.70 4.00
N VAL A 177 -23.33 -11.33 2.85
CA VAL A 177 -23.94 -12.66 2.62
C VAL A 177 -22.87 -13.62 2.12
N LYS A 178 -23.13 -14.93 2.18
CA LYS A 178 -22.31 -15.90 1.47
C LYS A 178 -22.41 -15.63 -0.03
N ASP A 179 -21.35 -15.95 -0.76
CA ASP A 179 -21.35 -15.83 -2.22
C ASP A 179 -22.57 -16.57 -2.79
N PRO A 180 -23.34 -15.95 -3.69
CA PRO A 180 -24.51 -16.62 -4.29
C PRO A 180 -24.15 -17.87 -5.10
N ASP A 181 -22.89 -18.00 -5.55
CA ASP A 181 -22.40 -19.21 -6.22
C ASP A 181 -22.19 -20.34 -5.20
N GLU A 182 -23.05 -21.35 -5.27
CA GLU A 182 -22.97 -22.54 -4.41
C GLU A 182 -21.66 -23.32 -4.59
N GLN A 183 -21.07 -23.30 -5.78
CA GLN A 183 -19.78 -23.93 -6.03
C GLN A 183 -18.67 -23.25 -5.22
N VAL A 184 -18.69 -21.93 -5.11
CA VAL A 184 -17.77 -21.16 -4.26
C VAL A 184 -17.98 -21.55 -2.79
N GLN A 185 -19.25 -21.55 -2.33
CA GLN A 185 -19.56 -21.93 -0.95
C GLN A 185 -19.12 -23.35 -0.63
N GLY A 186 -19.46 -24.29 -1.51
CA GLY A 186 -19.12 -25.71 -1.37
C GLY A 186 -17.61 -25.95 -1.29
N THR A 187 -16.86 -25.23 -2.13
CA THR A 187 -15.39 -25.34 -2.19
C THR A 187 -14.73 -24.78 -0.92
N ILE A 188 -15.17 -23.60 -0.44
CA ILE A 188 -14.67 -23.07 0.85
C ILE A 188 -14.99 -24.00 2.00
N GLY A 189 -16.24 -24.49 2.10
CA GLY A 189 -16.64 -25.47 3.12
C GLY A 189 -15.83 -26.77 3.04
N MET A 190 -15.51 -27.23 1.84
CA MET A 190 -14.66 -28.42 1.61
C MET A 190 -13.26 -28.24 2.19
N VAL A 191 -12.62 -27.06 2.04
CA VAL A 191 -11.30 -26.79 2.63
C VAL A 191 -11.33 -27.00 4.14
N PHE A 192 -12.35 -26.48 4.83
CA PHE A 192 -12.50 -26.65 6.29
C PHE A 192 -12.77 -28.13 6.68
N ARG A 193 -13.68 -28.81 6.00
CA ARG A 193 -13.94 -30.23 6.25
C ARG A 193 -12.68 -31.09 6.06
N ARG A 194 -11.93 -30.86 4.98
CA ARG A 194 -10.67 -31.59 4.74
C ARG A 194 -9.61 -31.24 5.78
N PHE A 195 -9.54 -30.01 6.24
CA PHE A 195 -8.60 -29.63 7.30
C PHE A 195 -8.96 -30.31 8.62
N ALA A 196 -10.23 -30.39 8.97
CA ALA A 196 -10.70 -31.11 10.17
C ALA A 196 -10.26 -32.58 10.15
N SER A 197 -10.41 -33.27 9.00
CA SER A 197 -10.05 -34.67 8.85
C SER A 197 -8.56 -34.96 8.71
N LEU A 198 -7.83 -34.10 7.90
CA LEU A 198 -6.43 -34.36 7.55
C LEU A 198 -5.43 -33.68 8.50
N GLY A 199 -5.85 -32.66 9.24
CA GLY A 199 -5.10 -31.97 10.29
C GLY A 199 -3.94 -31.09 9.82
N SER A 200 -3.72 -30.93 8.51
CA SER A 200 -2.59 -30.14 7.98
C SER A 200 -2.95 -29.48 6.67
N ALA A 201 -2.62 -28.18 6.51
CA ALA A 201 -2.84 -27.41 5.28
C ALA A 201 -2.15 -28.06 4.07
N GLN A 202 -0.95 -28.60 4.24
CA GLN A 202 -0.22 -29.33 3.19
C GLN A 202 -0.92 -30.63 2.75
N LYS A 203 -1.55 -31.34 3.68
CA LYS A 203 -2.34 -32.55 3.34
C LYS A 203 -3.60 -32.16 2.59
N VAL A 204 -4.27 -31.07 3.00
CA VAL A 204 -5.42 -30.50 2.27
C VAL A 204 -5.01 -30.10 0.86
N LEU A 205 -3.89 -29.41 0.70
CA LEU A 205 -3.36 -29.04 -0.61
C LEU A 205 -3.18 -30.26 -1.53
N ARG A 206 -2.50 -31.30 -1.04
CA ARG A 206 -2.29 -32.55 -1.81
C ARG A 206 -3.59 -33.22 -2.20
N SER A 207 -4.55 -33.26 -1.28
CA SER A 207 -5.87 -33.86 -1.55
C SER A 207 -6.63 -33.07 -2.62
N LEU A 208 -6.62 -31.72 -2.57
CA LEU A 208 -7.26 -30.89 -3.59
C LEU A 208 -6.59 -31.05 -4.97
N HIS A 209 -5.26 -31.17 -4.99
CA HIS A 209 -4.54 -31.44 -6.22
C HIS A 209 -4.83 -32.82 -6.81
N ALA A 210 -4.87 -33.86 -5.97
CA ALA A 210 -5.19 -35.23 -6.41
C ALA A 210 -6.57 -35.32 -7.07
N ASP A 211 -7.54 -34.54 -6.56
CA ASP A 211 -8.90 -34.50 -7.07
C ASP A 211 -9.08 -33.48 -8.21
N GLY A 212 -8.03 -32.75 -8.61
CA GLY A 212 -8.10 -31.73 -9.66
C GLY A 212 -8.93 -30.49 -9.32
N ILE A 213 -9.19 -30.23 -8.04
CA ILE A 213 -10.08 -29.17 -7.56
C ILE A 213 -9.36 -27.82 -7.65
N LEU A 214 -10.03 -26.84 -8.27
CA LEU A 214 -9.59 -25.45 -8.29
C LEU A 214 -10.17 -24.68 -7.10
N LEU A 215 -9.45 -23.65 -6.64
CA LEU A 215 -9.93 -22.73 -5.62
C LEU A 215 -10.40 -21.41 -6.23
N PRO A 216 -11.56 -20.90 -5.79
CA PRO A 216 -12.01 -19.57 -6.16
C PRO A 216 -11.11 -18.50 -5.53
N ARG A 217 -10.72 -17.50 -6.31
CA ARG A 217 -9.92 -16.38 -5.85
C ARG A 217 -10.43 -15.09 -6.44
N PHE A 218 -10.69 -14.13 -5.59
CA PHE A 218 -11.04 -12.78 -6.01
C PHE A 218 -9.77 -12.00 -6.40
N GLN A 219 -9.73 -11.52 -7.63
CA GLN A 219 -8.56 -10.77 -8.12
C GLN A 219 -8.63 -9.31 -7.66
N THR A 220 -7.64 -8.86 -6.90
CA THR A 220 -7.61 -7.51 -6.31
C THR A 220 -6.83 -6.50 -7.14
N SER A 221 -6.03 -6.95 -8.12
CA SER A 221 -5.17 -6.09 -8.93
C SER A 221 -5.03 -6.62 -10.36
N GLY A 222 -4.60 -5.75 -11.30
CA GLY A 222 -4.44 -6.08 -12.72
C GLY A 222 -5.74 -5.93 -13.51
N LEU A 223 -5.70 -6.26 -14.81
CA LEU A 223 -6.84 -6.17 -15.73
C LEU A 223 -8.10 -6.92 -15.26
N PRO A 224 -8.01 -8.14 -14.67
CA PRO A 224 -9.19 -8.83 -14.13
C PRO A 224 -9.53 -8.44 -12.69
N ALA A 225 -9.11 -7.26 -12.20
CA ALA A 225 -9.48 -6.80 -10.85
C ALA A 225 -11.01 -6.74 -10.69
N GLY A 226 -11.51 -7.26 -9.57
CA GLY A 226 -12.94 -7.36 -9.31
C GLY A 226 -13.59 -8.64 -9.81
N GLN A 227 -12.86 -9.54 -10.48
CA GLN A 227 -13.39 -10.81 -10.98
C GLN A 227 -13.02 -11.99 -10.07
N LEU A 228 -13.92 -12.98 -10.01
CA LEU A 228 -13.66 -14.28 -9.39
C LEU A 228 -12.98 -15.18 -10.43
N LEU A 229 -11.82 -15.71 -10.08
CA LEU A 229 -11.07 -16.64 -10.93
C LEU A 229 -10.84 -17.96 -10.21
N TRP A 230 -11.01 -19.06 -10.94
CA TRP A 230 -10.71 -20.40 -10.46
C TRP A 230 -9.24 -20.74 -10.74
N LYS A 231 -8.44 -20.94 -9.71
CA LYS A 231 -6.98 -21.16 -9.83
C LYS A 231 -6.57 -22.44 -9.11
N LYS A 232 -5.45 -23.03 -9.56
CA LYS A 232 -4.85 -24.17 -8.85
C LYS A 232 -4.60 -23.80 -7.39
N PRO A 233 -4.94 -24.70 -6.44
CA PRO A 233 -4.69 -24.50 -5.02
C PRO A 233 -3.21 -24.20 -4.75
N THR A 234 -2.94 -23.29 -3.83
CA THR A 234 -1.60 -23.05 -3.29
C THR A 234 -1.64 -23.12 -1.79
N ASP A 235 -0.49 -23.43 -1.16
CA ASP A 235 -0.39 -23.44 0.29
C ASP A 235 -0.81 -22.10 0.91
N ALA A 236 -0.34 -20.99 0.33
CA ALA A 236 -0.72 -19.65 0.78
C ALA A 236 -2.23 -19.39 0.74
N ALA A 237 -2.92 -19.88 -0.31
CA ALA A 237 -4.37 -19.71 -0.42
C ALA A 237 -5.13 -20.50 0.66
N ILE A 238 -4.71 -21.72 0.93
CA ILE A 238 -5.30 -22.56 1.97
C ILE A 238 -5.04 -21.94 3.35
N GLN A 239 -3.81 -21.50 3.61
CA GLN A 239 -3.44 -20.78 4.84
C GLN A 239 -4.29 -19.50 5.02
N GLU A 240 -4.49 -18.74 3.95
CA GLU A 240 -5.34 -17.54 3.99
C GLU A 240 -6.77 -17.88 4.38
N ILE A 241 -7.37 -18.92 3.78
CA ILE A 241 -8.71 -19.37 4.13
C ILE A 241 -8.77 -19.82 5.59
N LEU A 242 -7.85 -20.68 6.03
CA LEU A 242 -7.86 -21.25 7.38
C LEU A 242 -7.60 -20.20 8.48
N HIS A 243 -6.85 -19.15 8.18
CA HIS A 243 -6.54 -18.09 9.14
C HIS A 243 -7.53 -16.91 9.13
N HIS A 244 -8.53 -16.91 8.24
CA HIS A 244 -9.39 -15.73 8.12
C HIS A 244 -10.63 -15.84 9.03
N PRO A 245 -10.74 -14.98 10.09
CA PRO A 245 -11.81 -15.09 11.09
C PRO A 245 -13.22 -14.80 10.54
N ALA A 246 -13.33 -14.14 9.39
CA ALA A 246 -14.63 -13.87 8.76
C ALA A 246 -15.38 -15.17 8.39
N TYR A 247 -14.66 -16.28 8.13
CA TYR A 247 -15.30 -17.57 7.89
C TYR A 247 -15.94 -18.19 9.14
N ALA A 248 -15.53 -17.71 10.31
CA ALA A 248 -16.19 -18.03 11.59
C ALA A 248 -17.21 -16.93 12.00
N GLY A 249 -17.65 -16.10 11.06
CA GLY A 249 -18.62 -15.05 11.31
C GLY A 249 -18.10 -13.82 12.04
N ALA A 250 -16.79 -13.72 12.30
CA ALA A 250 -16.24 -12.67 13.11
C ALA A 250 -15.67 -11.52 12.27
N PHE A 251 -16.04 -10.29 12.64
CA PHE A 251 -15.32 -9.09 12.26
C PHE A 251 -14.13 -8.91 13.18
N VAL A 252 -12.94 -8.74 12.62
CA VAL A 252 -11.72 -8.54 13.40
C VAL A 252 -10.90 -7.39 12.82
N TYR A 253 -10.42 -6.49 13.69
CA TYR A 253 -9.56 -5.38 13.33
C TYR A 253 -8.24 -5.42 14.12
N GLY A 254 -7.13 -4.99 13.49
CA GLY A 254 -5.82 -4.95 14.14
C GLY A 254 -5.03 -6.27 14.09
N ARG A 255 -5.36 -7.20 13.19
CA ARG A 255 -4.64 -8.48 13.00
C ARG A 255 -3.16 -8.33 12.64
N HIS A 256 -2.79 -7.17 12.14
CA HIS A 256 -1.41 -6.85 11.75
C HIS A 256 -1.00 -5.52 12.37
N GLY A 257 0.18 -5.48 12.94
CA GLY A 257 0.81 -4.27 13.48
C GLY A 257 2.10 -3.91 12.75
N PRO A 258 2.64 -2.70 12.98
CA PRO A 258 3.97 -2.36 12.49
C PRO A 258 5.01 -3.28 13.15
N HIS A 259 5.99 -3.74 12.35
CA HIS A 259 7.11 -4.50 12.89
C HIS A 259 7.99 -3.57 13.76
N PRO A 260 8.49 -4.00 14.95
CA PRO A 260 9.35 -3.18 15.81
C PRO A 260 10.57 -2.60 15.07
N ASP A 261 11.24 -3.42 14.27
CA ASP A 261 12.45 -3.05 13.51
C ASP A 261 12.14 -2.46 12.13
N ARG A 262 10.97 -1.86 11.97
CA ARG A 262 10.56 -1.27 10.70
C ARG A 262 11.42 -0.06 10.38
N ARG A 263 12.14 -0.09 9.27
CA ARG A 263 12.79 1.11 8.71
C ARG A 263 11.77 2.06 8.09
N PRO A 264 12.00 3.38 8.14
CA PRO A 264 11.17 4.34 7.42
C PRO A 264 10.99 3.92 5.95
N GLY A 265 9.75 3.95 5.44
CA GLY A 265 9.43 3.54 4.06
C GLY A 265 9.14 2.04 3.85
N GLN A 266 9.43 1.15 4.82
CA GLN A 266 9.10 -0.27 4.69
C GLN A 266 7.67 -0.58 5.13
N ALA A 267 6.93 -1.30 4.28
CA ALA A 267 5.56 -1.77 4.58
C ALA A 267 5.51 -3.07 5.40
N ARG A 268 6.57 -3.39 6.16
CA ARG A 268 6.65 -4.63 6.94
C ARG A 268 5.66 -4.60 8.10
N ARG A 269 4.75 -5.57 8.12
CA ARG A 269 3.74 -5.74 9.16
C ARG A 269 3.82 -7.16 9.72
N ASP A 270 3.77 -7.27 11.05
CA ASP A 270 3.70 -8.56 11.72
C ASP A 270 2.26 -8.95 12.02
N LYS A 271 1.99 -10.26 11.98
CA LYS A 271 0.72 -10.81 12.47
C LYS A 271 0.72 -10.71 14.00
N ARG A 272 -0.37 -10.19 14.55
CA ARG A 272 -0.60 -10.14 15.99
C ARG A 272 -1.38 -11.36 16.45
N PRO A 273 -1.09 -11.89 17.62
CA PRO A 273 -1.91 -12.93 18.21
C PRO A 273 -3.33 -12.39 18.54
N PRO A 274 -4.34 -13.26 18.65
CA PRO A 274 -5.73 -12.83 18.85
C PRO A 274 -5.96 -11.91 20.05
N GLU A 275 -5.18 -12.05 21.11
CA GLU A 275 -5.25 -11.27 22.35
C GLU A 275 -4.85 -9.80 22.14
N GLU A 276 -4.04 -9.53 21.11
CA GLU A 276 -3.60 -8.18 20.74
C GLU A 276 -4.46 -7.53 19.65
N TRP A 277 -5.51 -8.18 19.18
CA TRP A 277 -6.38 -7.60 18.17
C TRP A 277 -7.17 -6.42 18.76
N THR A 278 -7.26 -5.34 18.02
CA THR A 278 -7.90 -4.10 18.50
C THR A 278 -9.40 -4.27 18.74
N ALA A 279 -10.09 -5.07 17.92
CA ALA A 279 -11.51 -5.36 18.10
C ALA A 279 -11.86 -6.74 17.50
N ILE A 280 -12.76 -7.44 18.18
CA ILE A 280 -13.37 -8.69 17.72
C ILE A 280 -14.89 -8.56 17.96
N HIS A 281 -15.68 -8.76 16.90
CA HIS A 281 -17.14 -8.85 16.99
C HIS A 281 -17.60 -10.14 16.36
N HIS A 282 -18.24 -10.99 17.15
CA HIS A 282 -18.78 -12.26 16.70
C HIS A 282 -20.12 -12.07 15.98
N ASN A 283 -20.50 -13.04 15.14
CA ASN A 283 -21.80 -13.08 14.45
C ASN A 283 -22.09 -11.86 13.54
N VAL A 284 -21.05 -11.20 13.03
CA VAL A 284 -21.19 -10.08 12.09
C VAL A 284 -21.38 -10.58 10.65
N TYR A 285 -20.79 -11.73 10.32
CA TYR A 285 -20.84 -12.32 8.98
C TYR A 285 -21.50 -13.70 8.99
N PRO A 286 -22.09 -14.17 7.87
CA PRO A 286 -22.57 -15.53 7.77
C PRO A 286 -21.41 -16.53 7.82
N ALA A 287 -21.40 -17.39 8.82
CA ALA A 287 -20.30 -18.30 9.13
C ALA A 287 -20.28 -19.55 8.23
N TYR A 288 -19.09 -20.02 7.89
CA TYR A 288 -18.84 -21.34 7.28
C TYR A 288 -18.51 -22.40 8.33
N ILE A 289 -17.87 -21.97 9.43
CA ILE A 289 -17.50 -22.79 10.59
C ILE A 289 -17.86 -22.04 11.88
N SER A 290 -17.94 -22.72 13.01
CA SER A 290 -18.13 -22.07 14.30
C SER A 290 -16.86 -21.36 14.78
N TRP A 291 -17.00 -20.47 15.77
CA TRP A 291 -15.84 -19.79 16.35
C TRP A 291 -14.93 -20.77 17.11
N GLU A 292 -15.51 -21.74 17.78
CA GLU A 292 -14.79 -22.81 18.49
C GLU A 292 -13.95 -23.66 17.52
N GLU A 293 -14.53 -24.03 16.37
CA GLU A 293 -13.81 -24.73 15.31
C GLU A 293 -12.66 -23.87 14.76
N PHE A 294 -12.87 -22.55 14.59
CA PHE A 294 -11.83 -21.64 14.15
C PHE A 294 -10.67 -21.61 15.15
N VAL A 295 -10.94 -21.44 16.45
CA VAL A 295 -9.90 -21.43 17.50
C VAL A 295 -9.14 -22.76 17.53
N ALA A 296 -9.83 -23.89 17.47
CA ALA A 296 -9.21 -25.20 17.40
C ALA A 296 -8.30 -25.36 16.16
N ASN A 297 -8.75 -24.82 15.01
CA ASN A 297 -7.96 -24.81 13.79
C ASN A 297 -6.69 -23.95 13.94
N GLN A 298 -6.76 -22.77 14.60
CA GLN A 298 -5.59 -21.93 14.85
C GLN A 298 -4.57 -22.65 15.76
N ALA A 299 -5.02 -23.27 16.83
CA ALA A 299 -4.15 -24.04 17.71
C ALA A 299 -3.42 -25.16 16.95
N ARG A 300 -4.15 -25.92 16.10
CA ARG A 300 -3.57 -26.98 15.27
C ARG A 300 -2.56 -26.44 14.24
N LEU A 301 -2.84 -25.31 13.61
CA LEU A 301 -1.91 -24.66 12.67
C LEU A 301 -0.63 -24.20 13.37
N THR A 302 -0.75 -23.62 14.55
CA THR A 302 0.39 -23.20 15.39
C THR A 302 1.25 -24.40 15.82
N ASP A 303 0.64 -25.48 16.25
CA ASP A 303 1.32 -26.73 16.59
C ASP A 303 2.12 -27.31 15.40
N ASN A 304 1.49 -27.32 14.21
CA ASN A 304 2.15 -27.77 12.99
C ASN A 304 3.35 -26.88 12.63
N ALA A 305 3.24 -25.57 12.80
CA ALA A 305 4.35 -24.63 12.57
C ALA A 305 5.49 -24.83 13.55
N HIS A 306 5.20 -25.04 14.85
CA HIS A 306 6.21 -25.31 15.87
C HIS A 306 6.94 -26.62 15.63
N ARG A 307 6.25 -27.69 15.25
CA ARG A 307 6.87 -28.99 14.91
C ARG A 307 7.82 -28.84 13.72
N PHE A 308 7.45 -28.07 12.72
CA PHE A 308 8.30 -27.79 11.56
C PHE A 308 9.52 -26.94 11.95
N ALA A 309 9.33 -25.87 12.72
CA ALA A 309 10.42 -25.01 13.18
C ALA A 309 11.45 -25.74 14.06
N LYS A 310 11.01 -26.65 14.95
CA LYS A 310 11.91 -27.50 15.74
C LYS A 310 12.76 -28.43 14.88
N ARG A 311 12.22 -28.94 13.77
CA ARG A 311 12.94 -29.85 12.86
C ARG A 311 13.93 -29.12 11.94
N THR A 312 13.73 -27.83 11.69
CA THR A 312 14.54 -27.04 10.74
C THR A 312 15.53 -26.07 11.39
N ARG A 313 15.50 -25.92 12.71
CA ARG A 313 16.50 -25.12 13.47
C ARG A 313 17.82 -25.86 13.57
N GLY A 314 18.61 -25.84 12.48
CA GLY A 314 20.06 -26.04 12.54
C GLY A 314 20.75 -24.70 12.68
N ALA A 315 21.87 -24.64 13.40
CA ALA A 315 22.72 -23.44 13.39
C ALA A 315 23.08 -23.09 11.93
N PRO A 316 23.09 -21.80 11.55
CA PRO A 316 23.67 -21.39 10.28
C PRO A 316 25.11 -21.90 10.23
N ARG A 317 25.39 -22.80 9.29
CA ARG A 317 26.75 -23.27 9.03
C ARG A 317 27.22 -22.58 7.77
N GLU A 318 28.44 -22.06 7.78
CA GLU A 318 29.13 -21.73 6.56
C GLU A 318 29.20 -23.01 5.72
N GLY A 319 28.46 -23.04 4.62
CA GLY A 319 28.35 -24.23 3.80
C GLY A 319 29.51 -24.29 2.80
N ALA A 320 30.06 -25.48 2.58
CA ALA A 320 31.08 -25.72 1.57
C ALA A 320 30.58 -25.60 0.10
N ALA A 321 29.28 -25.36 -0.10
CA ALA A 321 28.70 -25.26 -1.43
C ALA A 321 29.03 -23.92 -2.10
N LEU A 322 29.76 -23.96 -3.22
CA LEU A 322 30.25 -22.78 -3.95
C LEU A 322 29.17 -22.02 -4.69
N LEU A 323 28.13 -22.70 -5.19
CA LEU A 323 27.12 -22.13 -6.09
C LEU A 323 25.80 -21.79 -5.37
N VAL A 324 25.85 -21.52 -4.05
CA VAL A 324 24.67 -21.13 -3.27
C VAL A 324 24.04 -19.85 -3.83
N GLY A 325 22.74 -19.91 -4.18
CA GLY A 325 22.00 -18.78 -4.74
C GLY A 325 22.23 -18.50 -6.23
N LEU A 326 23.15 -19.20 -6.88
CA LEU A 326 23.43 -19.05 -8.31
C LEU A 326 22.71 -20.08 -9.18
N VAL A 327 22.50 -21.29 -8.65
CA VAL A 327 21.87 -22.37 -9.42
C VAL A 327 20.38 -22.16 -9.54
N VAL A 328 19.88 -22.17 -10.78
CA VAL A 328 18.47 -22.01 -11.14
C VAL A 328 17.93 -23.34 -11.68
N CYS A 329 16.71 -23.70 -11.26
CA CYS A 329 16.03 -24.90 -11.70
C CYS A 329 15.57 -24.77 -13.15
N GLY A 330 16.06 -25.61 -14.07
CA GLY A 330 15.66 -25.61 -15.48
C GLY A 330 14.19 -25.94 -15.73
N ARG A 331 13.48 -26.59 -14.75
CA ARG A 331 12.06 -26.91 -14.87
C ARG A 331 11.14 -25.73 -14.49
N CYS A 332 11.45 -24.99 -13.43
CA CYS A 332 10.54 -23.98 -12.88
C CYS A 332 11.14 -22.56 -12.79
N GLY A 333 12.40 -22.36 -13.21
CA GLY A 333 13.08 -21.07 -13.24
C GLY A 333 13.42 -20.47 -11.86
N ARG A 334 13.23 -21.21 -10.75
CA ARG A 334 13.51 -20.71 -9.40
C ARG A 334 14.88 -21.15 -8.90
N GLN A 335 15.46 -20.35 -8.00
CA GLN A 335 16.73 -20.69 -7.34
C GLN A 335 16.61 -22.02 -6.60
N MET A 336 17.65 -22.85 -6.72
CA MET A 336 17.77 -24.13 -6.02
C MET A 336 18.27 -23.90 -4.60
N ARG A 337 17.84 -24.77 -3.69
CA ARG A 337 18.29 -24.81 -2.31
C ARG A 337 19.42 -25.81 -2.15
N VAL A 338 20.25 -25.64 -1.13
CA VAL A 338 21.35 -26.54 -0.82
C VAL A 338 21.04 -27.37 0.43
N ALA A 339 21.34 -28.65 0.36
CA ALA A 339 21.40 -29.57 1.50
C ALA A 339 22.85 -30.09 1.65
N TYR A 340 23.34 -30.15 2.90
CA TYR A 340 24.73 -30.52 3.21
C TYR A 340 24.89 -31.94 3.76
N LYS A 341 23.81 -32.70 3.89
CA LYS A 341 23.86 -34.08 4.43
C LYS A 341 23.12 -35.06 3.53
N PRO A 342 23.66 -36.25 3.28
CA PRO A 342 25.03 -36.72 3.62
C PRO A 342 26.12 -36.04 2.82
N GLN A 343 25.80 -35.52 1.63
CA GLN A 343 26.70 -34.79 0.72
C GLN A 343 26.04 -33.49 0.28
N VAL A 344 26.82 -32.55 -0.30
CA VAL A 344 26.28 -31.33 -0.88
C VAL A 344 25.33 -31.67 -2.03
N ARG A 345 24.11 -31.22 -1.97
CA ARG A 345 23.11 -31.38 -3.02
C ARG A 345 22.36 -30.09 -3.28
N TYR A 346 22.22 -29.74 -4.54
CA TYR A 346 21.34 -28.67 -4.98
C TYR A 346 19.98 -29.27 -5.34
N PHE A 347 18.91 -28.76 -4.76
CA PHE A 347 17.58 -29.30 -5.00
C PHE A 347 16.53 -28.20 -5.14
N CYS A 348 15.55 -28.41 -6.00
CA CYS A 348 14.40 -27.53 -6.17
C CYS A 348 13.14 -28.17 -5.60
N ASN A 349 12.68 -27.65 -4.48
CA ASN A 349 11.40 -28.04 -3.86
C ASN A 349 10.34 -26.92 -3.93
N ALA A 350 10.53 -25.93 -4.82
CA ALA A 350 9.66 -24.75 -4.90
C ALA A 350 8.21 -25.13 -5.24
N LEU A 351 8.01 -26.02 -6.22
CA LEU A 351 6.68 -26.51 -6.59
C LEU A 351 6.08 -27.42 -5.52
N SER A 352 6.92 -28.21 -4.83
CA SER A 352 6.47 -29.05 -3.72
C SER A 352 5.96 -28.22 -2.54
N GLY A 353 6.62 -27.12 -2.21
CA GLY A 353 6.16 -26.21 -1.14
C GLY A 353 4.90 -25.43 -1.52
N THR A 354 4.83 -24.95 -2.75
CA THR A 354 3.73 -24.07 -3.19
C THR A 354 2.49 -24.83 -3.64
N PHE A 355 2.67 -25.93 -4.40
CA PHE A 355 1.60 -26.66 -5.05
C PHE A 355 1.50 -28.14 -4.61
N ALA A 356 2.31 -28.58 -3.64
CA ALA A 356 2.45 -29.96 -3.22
C ALA A 356 2.82 -30.95 -4.36
N GLU A 357 3.40 -30.45 -5.45
CA GLU A 357 3.92 -31.27 -6.54
C GLU A 357 5.21 -32.02 -6.12
N PRO A 358 5.61 -33.08 -6.80
CA PRO A 358 6.91 -33.72 -6.59
C PRO A 358 8.05 -32.70 -6.71
N MET A 359 9.18 -32.99 -6.08
CA MET A 359 10.41 -32.19 -6.21
C MET A 359 10.79 -32.08 -7.68
N CYS A 360 11.10 -30.86 -8.15
CA CYS A 360 11.37 -30.62 -9.57
C CYS A 360 12.61 -31.37 -10.05
N PHE A 361 13.71 -31.20 -9.31
CA PHE A 361 15.03 -31.69 -9.70
C PHE A 361 16.00 -31.62 -8.51
N HIS A 362 17.02 -32.49 -8.51
CA HIS A 362 18.15 -32.42 -7.60
C HIS A 362 19.45 -32.73 -8.38
N LEU A 363 20.51 -32.12 -7.95
CA LEU A 363 21.88 -32.29 -8.49
C LEU A 363 22.83 -32.59 -7.34
N ASP A 364 23.78 -33.46 -7.57
CA ASP A 364 24.87 -33.70 -6.63
C ASP A 364 25.87 -32.54 -6.74
N GLY A 365 26.27 -31.96 -5.62
CA GLY A 365 27.20 -30.83 -5.57
C GLY A 365 28.54 -31.17 -6.16
N ALA A 366 29.08 -32.36 -5.89
CA ALA A 366 30.33 -32.81 -6.42
C ALA A 366 30.38 -32.84 -7.97
N SER A 367 29.23 -33.03 -8.64
CA SER A 367 29.15 -33.09 -10.08
C SER A 367 29.15 -31.73 -10.79
N ILE A 368 28.89 -30.64 -10.05
CA ILE A 368 28.76 -29.30 -10.63
C ILE A 368 29.75 -28.28 -10.05
N GLU A 369 30.46 -28.64 -8.98
CA GLU A 369 31.48 -27.81 -8.35
C GLU A 369 32.90 -28.29 -8.66
N ALA A 370 33.03 -29.42 -9.37
CA ALA A 370 34.31 -29.96 -9.93
C ALA A 370 34.66 -29.23 -11.23
#